data_d1e749ed486f78ef0999abff26e1acc0
#
_entry.id   d1e749ed486f78ef0999abff26e1acc0
#
_cell.length_a   1.000
_cell.length_b   1.000
_cell.length_c   1.000
_cell.angle_alpha   90.00
_cell.angle_beta   90.00
_cell.angle_gamma   90.00
#
_symmetry.space_group_name_H-M   'P 1'
#
loop_
_entity.id
_entity.type
_entity.pdbx_description
1 polymer ?
#
loop_
_entity_poly.entity_id
_entity_poly.type
_entity_poly.pdbx_seq_one_letter_code
_entity_poly.pdbx_strand_id
1 'polypeptide(L)'
;IKIFPFIFVILWSSAFITTKPIIDYSDPFSALAFRFFFVAVGFYLFSLYSKQSIIINQKNLIESLFSGVLFHGFYLGGVFFSISKGMPTGIAALIVTLQPILTNALSGPILNEKVTAKQWFGVLLGFTGTVIVLGFDIGVNIPTMGLIATIIALIAITSSTIWQKKLSNNLPLSVSNMYQALGGTIFHIIVIFFFAKPYINFSQTFMIAMSHQIFLVSFGAFTIL
;
A
#
# COMPACT_ATOMS: atom_id res chain seq x y z
N ILE A 1 20.12 -8.62 10.42
CA ILE A 1 19.09 -9.31 9.63
C ILE A 1 17.81 -9.56 10.47
N LYS A 2 17.89 -9.90 11.77
CA LYS A 2 16.69 -10.11 12.62
C LYS A 2 15.88 -8.84 12.93
N ILE A 3 16.45 -7.65 12.73
CA ILE A 3 15.82 -6.37 13.07
C ILE A 3 14.95 -5.81 11.94
N PHE A 4 15.19 -6.18 10.67
CA PHE A 4 14.45 -5.65 9.52
C PHE A 4 12.94 -5.84 9.60
N PRO A 5 12.39 -6.99 9.99
CA PRO A 5 10.94 -7.15 10.14
C PRO A 5 10.33 -6.18 11.17
N PHE A 6 11.02 -5.88 12.25
CA PHE A 6 10.56 -4.91 13.26
C PHE A 6 10.56 -3.48 12.71
N ILE A 7 11.62 -3.09 11.99
CA ILE A 7 11.69 -1.78 11.34
C ILE A 7 10.57 -1.66 10.30
N PHE A 8 10.36 -2.69 9.50
CA PHE A 8 9.28 -2.73 8.52
C PHE A 8 7.92 -2.52 9.17
N VAL A 9 7.61 -3.24 10.27
CA VAL A 9 6.33 -3.10 10.99
C VAL A 9 6.15 -1.69 11.51
N ILE A 10 7.18 -1.07 12.10
CA ILE A 10 7.12 0.31 12.60
C ILE A 10 6.85 1.30 11.45
N LEU A 11 7.61 1.20 10.36
CA LEU A 11 7.44 2.08 9.21
C LEU A 11 6.07 1.90 8.56
N TRP A 12 5.63 0.66 8.39
CA TRP A 12 4.34 0.37 7.78
C TRP A 12 3.17 0.87 8.63
N SER A 13 3.22 0.63 9.94
CA SER A 13 2.17 1.08 10.88
C SER A 13 2.11 2.60 10.96
N SER A 14 3.25 3.29 10.90
CA SER A 14 3.31 4.76 10.94
C SER A 14 2.62 5.42 9.73
N ALA A 15 2.48 4.70 8.61
CA ALA A 15 1.75 5.20 7.44
C ALA A 15 0.28 5.50 7.75
N PHE A 16 -0.38 4.68 8.58
CA PHE A 16 -1.77 4.92 8.96
C PHE A 16 -1.93 6.18 9.80
N ILE A 17 -0.95 6.49 10.68
CA ILE A 17 -0.96 7.71 11.49
C ILE A 17 -0.87 8.95 10.60
N THR A 18 -0.01 8.93 9.58
CA THR A 18 0.22 10.07 8.69
C THR A 18 -0.82 10.20 7.58
N THR A 19 -1.68 9.20 7.36
CA THR A 19 -2.74 9.26 6.35
C THR A 19 -3.79 10.31 6.67
N LYS A 20 -4.26 10.39 7.91
CA LYS A 20 -5.31 11.34 8.31
C LYS A 20 -4.86 12.81 8.09
N PRO A 21 -3.69 13.26 8.59
CA PRO A 21 -3.18 14.59 8.28
C PRO A 21 -3.06 14.91 6.78
N ILE A 22 -2.73 13.93 5.94
CA ILE A 22 -2.67 14.15 4.49
C ILE A 22 -4.07 14.41 3.92
N ILE A 23 -5.05 13.59 4.30
CA ILE A 23 -6.42 13.68 3.78
C ILE A 23 -7.12 14.96 4.25
N ASP A 24 -6.81 15.48 5.44
CA ASP A 24 -7.39 16.72 5.95
C ASP A 24 -6.98 17.95 5.10
N TYR A 25 -5.88 17.86 4.35
CA TYR A 25 -5.35 18.93 3.51
C TYR A 25 -5.35 18.64 2.01
N SER A 26 -5.90 17.51 1.59
CA SER A 26 -5.89 17.13 0.16
C SER A 26 -7.01 16.17 -0.21
N ASP A 27 -7.34 16.16 -1.51
CA ASP A 27 -8.04 15.02 -2.10
C ASP A 27 -7.16 13.76 -2.02
N PRO A 28 -7.71 12.61 -1.61
CA PRO A 28 -6.94 11.38 -1.42
C PRO A 28 -6.18 10.92 -2.67
N PHE A 29 -6.79 11.03 -3.84
CA PHE A 29 -6.16 10.59 -5.09
C PHE A 29 -5.08 11.56 -5.56
N SER A 30 -5.28 12.87 -5.37
CA SER A 30 -4.27 13.89 -5.63
C SER A 30 -3.02 13.71 -4.76
N ALA A 31 -3.22 13.43 -3.47
CA ALA A 31 -2.13 13.14 -2.55
C ALA A 31 -1.34 11.90 -2.97
N LEU A 32 -2.02 10.82 -3.37
CA LEU A 32 -1.37 9.59 -3.80
C LEU A 32 -0.70 9.73 -5.17
N ALA A 33 -1.28 10.47 -6.12
CA ALA A 33 -0.62 10.80 -7.39
C ALA A 33 0.69 11.55 -7.14
N PHE A 34 0.66 12.59 -6.27
CA PHE A 34 1.84 13.33 -5.85
C PHE A 34 2.89 12.41 -5.20
N ARG A 35 2.47 11.60 -4.22
CA ARG A 35 3.36 10.65 -3.53
C ARG A 35 4.06 9.72 -4.51
N PHE A 36 3.30 9.00 -5.34
CA PHE A 36 3.87 7.97 -6.20
C PHE A 36 4.63 8.52 -7.40
N PHE A 37 4.33 9.72 -7.85
CA PHE A 37 5.19 10.43 -8.79
C PHE A 37 6.60 10.61 -8.23
N PHE A 38 6.74 11.15 -7.01
CA PHE A 38 8.05 11.34 -6.39
C PHE A 38 8.74 10.02 -6.03
N VAL A 39 7.98 9.01 -5.65
CA VAL A 39 8.51 7.65 -5.42
C VAL A 39 9.07 7.06 -6.71
N ALA A 40 8.36 7.19 -7.83
CA ALA A 40 8.82 6.72 -9.13
C ALA A 40 10.11 7.44 -9.57
N VAL A 41 10.15 8.77 -9.44
CA VAL A 41 11.35 9.58 -9.73
C VAL A 41 12.53 9.16 -8.85
N GLY A 42 12.31 8.94 -7.56
CA GLY A 42 13.38 8.53 -6.65
C GLY A 42 13.94 7.15 -6.97
N PHE A 43 13.08 6.15 -7.26
CA PHE A 43 13.55 4.82 -7.68
C PHE A 43 14.20 4.86 -9.07
N TYR A 44 13.74 5.73 -9.98
CA TYR A 44 14.42 5.98 -11.25
C TYR A 44 15.86 6.47 -11.04
N LEU A 45 16.04 7.53 -10.24
CA LEU A 45 17.36 8.09 -9.92
C LEU A 45 18.25 7.07 -9.22
N PHE A 46 17.68 6.31 -8.27
CA PHE A 46 18.43 5.26 -7.57
C PHE A 46 18.84 4.12 -8.53
N SER A 47 17.99 3.73 -9.47
CA SER A 47 18.32 2.70 -10.48
C SER A 47 19.46 3.17 -11.40
N LEU A 48 19.45 4.44 -11.81
CA LEU A 48 20.56 5.02 -12.58
C LEU A 48 21.85 5.05 -11.78
N TYR A 49 21.79 5.51 -10.52
CA TYR A 49 22.95 5.53 -9.62
C TYR A 49 23.54 4.13 -9.41
N SER A 50 22.69 3.14 -9.25
CA SER A 50 23.08 1.73 -9.08
C SER A 50 23.43 1.04 -10.39
N LYS A 51 23.47 1.78 -11.52
CA LYS A 51 23.79 1.27 -12.87
C LYS A 51 22.92 0.09 -13.31
N GLN A 52 21.67 0.07 -12.85
CA GLN A 52 20.70 -0.95 -13.24
C GLN A 52 20.02 -0.55 -14.56
N SER A 53 19.81 -1.52 -15.43
CA SER A 53 19.04 -1.30 -16.66
C SER A 53 17.59 -1.02 -16.29
N ILE A 54 17.11 0.17 -16.67
CA ILE A 54 15.70 0.54 -16.56
C ILE A 54 14.87 0.03 -17.76
N ILE A 55 15.54 -0.38 -18.85
CA ILE A 55 14.87 -0.95 -20.01
C ILE A 55 14.55 -2.41 -19.71
N ILE A 56 13.28 -2.74 -19.72
CA ILE A 56 12.76 -4.08 -19.42
C ILE A 56 11.89 -4.57 -20.60
N ASN A 57 11.68 -5.87 -20.66
CA ASN A 57 10.80 -6.44 -21.67
C ASN A 57 9.33 -6.05 -21.41
N GLN A 58 8.52 -6.08 -22.49
CA GLN A 58 7.11 -5.66 -22.43
C GLN A 58 6.28 -6.43 -21.40
N LYS A 59 6.55 -7.72 -21.22
CA LYS A 59 5.86 -8.54 -20.22
C LYS A 59 6.10 -8.00 -18.82
N ASN A 60 7.37 -7.84 -18.42
CA ASN A 60 7.75 -7.33 -17.12
C ASN A 60 7.22 -5.90 -16.87
N LEU A 61 7.18 -5.06 -17.91
CA LEU A 61 6.61 -3.73 -17.85
C LEU A 61 5.13 -3.77 -17.50
N ILE A 62 4.33 -4.52 -18.25
CA ILE A 62 2.89 -4.65 -18.03
C ILE A 62 2.61 -5.23 -16.64
N GLU A 63 3.32 -6.29 -16.28
CA GLU A 63 3.16 -6.95 -14.99
C GLU A 63 3.52 -6.04 -13.80
N SER A 64 4.57 -5.24 -13.91
CA SER A 64 4.96 -4.26 -12.88
C SER A 64 3.97 -3.11 -12.77
N LEU A 65 3.53 -2.54 -13.90
CA LEU A 65 2.50 -1.50 -13.91
C LEU A 65 1.19 -2.01 -13.31
N PHE A 66 0.77 -3.22 -13.68
CA PHE A 66 -0.45 -3.84 -13.14
C PHE A 66 -0.36 -4.10 -11.63
N SER A 67 0.79 -4.60 -11.15
CA SER A 67 1.06 -4.72 -9.73
C SER A 67 0.95 -3.37 -9.00
N GLY A 68 1.46 -2.31 -9.61
CA GLY A 68 1.36 -0.94 -9.10
C GLY A 68 -0.08 -0.45 -9.05
N VAL A 69 -0.89 -0.72 -10.06
CA VAL A 69 -2.32 -0.40 -10.07
C VAL A 69 -3.04 -1.12 -8.94
N LEU A 70 -2.75 -2.39 -8.69
CA LEU A 70 -3.37 -3.13 -7.59
C LEU A 70 -2.92 -2.60 -6.22
N PHE A 71 -1.60 -2.44 -6.01
CA PHE A 71 -1.06 -2.09 -4.70
C PHE A 71 -1.18 -0.60 -4.41
N HIS A 72 -0.65 0.24 -5.28
CA HIS A 72 -0.65 1.69 -5.07
C HIS A 72 -1.99 2.31 -5.47
N GLY A 73 -2.64 1.82 -6.53
CA GLY A 73 -3.93 2.31 -7.00
C GLY A 73 -5.09 1.86 -6.13
N PHE A 74 -5.53 0.63 -6.27
CA PHE A 74 -6.74 0.15 -5.59
C PHE A 74 -6.57 -0.01 -4.08
N TYR A 75 -5.45 -0.58 -3.59
CA TYR A 75 -5.28 -0.76 -2.15
C TYR A 75 -5.09 0.58 -1.44
N LEU A 76 -4.05 1.35 -1.75
CA LEU A 76 -3.81 2.61 -1.06
C LEU A 76 -4.86 3.66 -1.39
N GLY A 77 -5.31 3.71 -2.64
CA GLY A 77 -6.44 4.56 -3.04
C GLY A 77 -7.71 4.25 -2.27
N GLY A 78 -8.03 2.96 -2.11
CA GLY A 78 -9.18 2.51 -1.33
C GLY A 78 -9.08 2.87 0.15
N VAL A 79 -7.89 2.69 0.78
CA VAL A 79 -7.66 3.08 2.17
C VAL A 79 -7.79 4.60 2.36
N PHE A 80 -7.12 5.39 1.54
CA PHE A 80 -7.18 6.86 1.61
C PHE A 80 -8.60 7.39 1.37
N PHE A 81 -9.28 6.87 0.36
CA PHE A 81 -10.67 7.20 0.09
C PHE A 81 -11.60 6.80 1.24
N SER A 82 -11.43 5.61 1.79
CA SER A 82 -12.21 5.14 2.94
C SER A 82 -12.12 6.10 4.13
N ILE A 83 -10.90 6.51 4.50
CA ILE A 83 -10.66 7.44 5.61
C ILE A 83 -11.23 8.83 5.27
N SER A 84 -11.14 9.29 4.01
CA SER A 84 -11.74 10.55 3.57
C SER A 84 -13.28 10.55 3.66
N LYS A 85 -13.91 9.37 3.63
CA LYS A 85 -15.35 9.20 3.84
C LYS A 85 -15.73 9.00 5.31
N GLY A 86 -14.79 9.24 6.24
CA GLY A 86 -15.04 9.18 7.67
C GLY A 86 -14.82 7.80 8.29
N MET A 87 -14.25 6.84 7.57
CA MET A 87 -13.86 5.57 8.17
C MET A 87 -12.78 5.80 9.23
N PRO A 88 -12.94 5.33 10.47
CA PRO A 88 -11.88 5.39 11.46
C PRO A 88 -10.64 4.65 10.97
N THR A 89 -9.49 5.31 11.08
CA THR A 89 -8.21 4.78 10.59
C THR A 89 -7.88 3.42 11.21
N GLY A 90 -8.19 3.23 12.49
CA GLY A 90 -7.99 1.96 13.20
C GLY A 90 -8.84 0.84 12.63
N ILE A 91 -10.12 1.10 12.29
CA ILE A 91 -11.01 0.07 11.69
C ILE A 91 -10.56 -0.26 10.27
N ALA A 92 -10.15 0.74 9.47
CA ALA A 92 -9.57 0.49 8.16
C ALA A 92 -8.30 -0.38 8.26
N ALA A 93 -7.42 -0.07 9.21
CA ALA A 93 -6.22 -0.88 9.49
C ALA A 93 -6.59 -2.32 9.91
N LEU A 94 -7.58 -2.50 10.80
CA LEU A 94 -8.04 -3.82 11.25
C LEU A 94 -8.52 -4.67 10.08
N ILE A 95 -9.35 -4.12 9.20
CA ILE A 95 -9.84 -4.84 8.02
C ILE A 95 -8.66 -5.25 7.12
N VAL A 96 -7.71 -4.35 6.88
CA VAL A 96 -6.53 -4.65 6.06
C VAL A 96 -5.63 -5.71 6.71
N THR A 97 -5.58 -5.82 8.04
CA THR A 97 -4.82 -6.89 8.72
C THR A 97 -5.38 -8.30 8.49
N LEU A 98 -6.55 -8.44 7.86
CA LEU A 98 -7.03 -9.73 7.34
C LEU A 98 -6.25 -10.22 6.10
N GLN A 99 -5.46 -9.34 5.45
CA GLN A 99 -4.70 -9.67 4.25
C GLN A 99 -3.80 -10.91 4.41
N PRO A 100 -3.01 -11.10 5.47
CA PRO A 100 -2.22 -12.33 5.64
C PRO A 100 -3.07 -13.59 5.76
N ILE A 101 -4.27 -13.51 6.35
CA ILE A 101 -5.22 -14.63 6.43
C ILE A 101 -5.66 -15.03 5.02
N LEU A 102 -6.12 -14.04 4.23
CA LEU A 102 -6.54 -14.28 2.85
C LEU A 102 -5.39 -14.76 1.97
N THR A 103 -4.21 -14.16 2.11
CA THR A 103 -3.02 -14.59 1.36
C THR A 103 -2.66 -16.03 1.68
N ASN A 104 -2.65 -16.44 2.95
CA ASN A 104 -2.37 -17.82 3.34
C ASN A 104 -3.43 -18.80 2.83
N ALA A 105 -4.71 -18.44 2.91
CA ALA A 105 -5.80 -19.27 2.40
C ALA A 105 -5.72 -19.46 0.88
N LEU A 106 -5.29 -18.43 0.14
CA LEU A 106 -5.19 -18.44 -1.32
C LEU A 106 -3.85 -18.97 -1.85
N SER A 107 -2.79 -18.98 -1.03
CA SER A 107 -1.45 -19.44 -1.44
C SER A 107 -1.45 -20.91 -1.87
N GLY A 108 -2.22 -21.77 -1.19
CA GLY A 108 -2.35 -23.18 -1.56
C GLY A 108 -2.86 -23.35 -3.00
N PRO A 109 -4.09 -22.92 -3.30
CA PRO A 109 -4.69 -23.12 -4.61
C PRO A 109 -4.04 -22.30 -5.74
N ILE A 110 -3.44 -21.14 -5.46
CA ILE A 110 -2.89 -20.25 -6.50
C ILE A 110 -1.39 -20.45 -6.74
N LEU A 111 -0.61 -20.68 -5.67
CA LEU A 111 0.85 -20.76 -5.73
C LEU A 111 1.37 -22.18 -5.51
N ASN A 112 0.51 -23.15 -5.22
CA ASN A 112 0.87 -24.51 -4.81
C ASN A 112 1.80 -24.55 -3.58
N GLU A 113 1.69 -23.56 -2.69
CA GLU A 113 2.48 -23.45 -1.46
C GLU A 113 1.75 -24.15 -0.30
N LYS A 114 2.50 -24.89 0.52
CA LYS A 114 1.97 -25.45 1.77
C LYS A 114 2.13 -24.46 2.90
N VAL A 115 1.03 -23.90 3.36
CA VAL A 115 1.02 -23.02 4.55
C VAL A 115 1.07 -23.90 5.80
N THR A 116 2.07 -23.66 6.64
CA THR A 116 2.28 -24.44 7.86
C THR A 116 1.34 -24.01 9.00
N ALA A 117 1.06 -24.92 9.94
CA ALA A 117 0.27 -24.60 11.14
C ALA A 117 0.91 -23.45 11.97
N LYS A 118 2.24 -23.36 11.99
CA LYS A 118 2.95 -22.24 12.67
C LYS A 118 2.65 -20.89 12.03
N GLN A 119 2.58 -20.83 10.69
CA GLN A 119 2.21 -19.60 9.97
C GLN A 119 0.77 -19.21 10.28
N TRP A 120 -0.15 -20.15 10.27
CA TRP A 120 -1.55 -19.90 10.67
C TRP A 120 -1.67 -19.40 12.10
N PHE A 121 -0.97 -20.04 13.04
CA PHE A 121 -0.95 -19.60 14.43
C PHE A 121 -0.44 -18.16 14.58
N GLY A 122 0.67 -17.83 13.92
CA GLY A 122 1.25 -16.47 13.94
C GLY A 122 0.28 -15.41 13.38
N VAL A 123 -0.40 -15.72 12.27
CA VAL A 123 -1.36 -14.80 11.65
C VAL A 123 -2.58 -14.59 12.55
N LEU A 124 -3.14 -15.66 13.11
CA LEU A 124 -4.29 -15.56 14.02
C LEU A 124 -3.94 -14.82 15.30
N LEU A 125 -2.75 -15.05 15.86
CA LEU A 125 -2.27 -14.33 17.03
C LEU A 125 -2.12 -12.83 16.76
N GLY A 126 -1.52 -12.46 15.62
CA GLY A 126 -1.38 -11.06 15.20
C GLY A 126 -2.74 -10.38 15.00
N PHE A 127 -3.68 -11.06 14.32
CA PHE A 127 -5.03 -10.57 14.13
C PHE A 127 -5.77 -10.35 15.48
N THR A 128 -5.69 -11.35 16.38
CA THR A 128 -6.28 -11.22 17.73
C THR A 128 -5.68 -10.04 18.48
N GLY A 129 -4.36 -9.85 18.41
CA GLY A 129 -3.69 -8.68 19.01
C GLY A 129 -4.22 -7.35 18.46
N THR A 130 -4.45 -7.27 17.15
CA THR A 130 -5.01 -6.07 16.52
C THR A 130 -6.44 -5.80 17.01
N VAL A 131 -7.29 -6.84 17.08
CA VAL A 131 -8.66 -6.72 17.61
C VAL A 131 -8.66 -6.22 19.07
N ILE A 132 -7.79 -6.76 19.92
CA ILE A 132 -7.68 -6.34 21.34
C ILE A 132 -7.26 -4.87 21.44
N VAL A 133 -6.27 -4.42 20.66
CA VAL A 133 -5.74 -3.05 20.72
C VAL A 133 -6.77 -2.03 20.23
N LEU A 134 -7.48 -2.34 19.14
CA LEU A 134 -8.49 -1.42 18.59
C LEU A 134 -9.80 -1.41 19.38
N GLY A 135 -10.02 -2.46 20.18
CA GLY A 135 -11.23 -2.62 20.97
C GLY A 135 -12.46 -2.92 20.10
N PHE A 136 -13.55 -3.26 20.78
CA PHE A 136 -14.88 -3.29 20.18
C PHE A 136 -15.57 -1.96 20.49
N ASP A 137 -15.25 -0.92 19.72
CA ASP A 137 -15.99 0.35 19.84
C ASP A 137 -17.35 0.19 19.14
N ILE A 138 -18.32 -0.34 19.91
CA ILE A 138 -19.66 -0.71 19.42
C ILE A 138 -20.47 0.54 19.03
N GLY A 139 -19.98 1.75 19.32
CA GLY A 139 -20.65 3.03 19.04
C GLY A 139 -20.20 3.73 17.78
N VAL A 140 -19.20 3.20 17.06
CA VAL A 140 -18.65 3.88 15.88
C VAL A 140 -19.58 3.73 14.67
N ASN A 141 -20.02 4.85 14.12
CA ASN A 141 -20.74 4.86 12.84
C ASN A 141 -19.74 4.54 11.70
N ILE A 142 -19.89 3.37 11.09
CA ILE A 142 -19.04 2.92 9.97
C ILE A 142 -19.72 3.37 8.67
N PRO A 143 -19.14 4.33 7.91
CA PRO A 143 -19.72 4.77 6.66
C PRO A 143 -19.66 3.66 5.60
N THR A 144 -20.78 3.35 4.99
CA THR A 144 -20.92 2.25 4.01
C THR A 144 -19.93 2.38 2.85
N MET A 145 -19.75 3.59 2.31
CA MET A 145 -18.78 3.85 1.23
C MET A 145 -17.34 3.60 1.71
N GLY A 146 -17.01 3.97 2.95
CA GLY A 146 -15.72 3.70 3.55
C GLY A 146 -15.46 2.21 3.73
N LEU A 147 -16.47 1.45 4.18
CA LEU A 147 -16.39 0.00 4.35
C LEU A 147 -16.16 -0.70 3.01
N ILE A 148 -16.96 -0.38 1.99
CA ILE A 148 -16.81 -0.95 0.63
C ILE A 148 -15.40 -0.68 0.09
N ALA A 149 -14.93 0.57 0.21
CA ALA A 149 -13.59 0.94 -0.26
C ALA A 149 -12.47 0.16 0.47
N THR A 150 -12.63 -0.06 1.79
CA THR A 150 -11.65 -0.85 2.57
C THR A 150 -11.67 -2.32 2.20
N ILE A 151 -12.84 -2.91 1.90
CA ILE A 151 -12.95 -4.28 1.41
C ILE A 151 -12.28 -4.42 0.03
N ILE A 152 -12.52 -3.48 -0.88
CA ILE A 152 -11.83 -3.45 -2.19
C ILE A 152 -10.32 -3.35 -1.98
N ALA A 153 -9.87 -2.49 -1.06
CA ALA A 153 -8.46 -2.34 -0.70
C ALA A 153 -7.86 -3.66 -0.19
N LEU A 154 -8.55 -4.40 0.68
CA LEU A 154 -8.13 -5.70 1.19
C LEU A 154 -7.98 -6.74 0.06
N ILE A 155 -8.95 -6.81 -0.85
CA ILE A 155 -8.88 -7.71 -2.02
C ILE A 155 -7.69 -7.32 -2.91
N ALA A 156 -7.51 -6.02 -3.16
CA ALA A 156 -6.44 -5.51 -4.01
C ALA A 156 -5.04 -5.79 -3.44
N ILE A 157 -4.82 -5.56 -2.14
CA ILE A 157 -3.51 -5.86 -1.51
C ILE A 157 -3.24 -7.37 -1.49
N THR A 158 -4.24 -8.19 -1.23
CA THR A 158 -4.10 -9.65 -1.25
C THR A 158 -3.71 -10.12 -2.65
N SER A 159 -4.43 -9.66 -3.68
CA SER A 159 -4.15 -9.99 -5.08
C SER A 159 -2.78 -9.51 -5.53
N SER A 160 -2.41 -8.29 -5.15
CA SER A 160 -1.09 -7.72 -5.46
C SER A 160 0.04 -8.52 -4.82
N THR A 161 -0.10 -8.92 -3.55
CA THR A 161 0.91 -9.72 -2.85
C THR A 161 1.14 -11.07 -3.52
N ILE A 162 0.06 -11.74 -3.93
CA ILE A 162 0.15 -13.02 -4.66
C ILE A 162 0.80 -12.81 -6.03
N TRP A 163 0.46 -11.71 -6.71
CA TRP A 163 1.02 -11.36 -8.01
C TRP A 163 2.51 -11.02 -7.92
N GLN A 164 2.91 -10.23 -6.94
CA GLN A 164 4.30 -9.85 -6.70
C GLN A 164 5.21 -11.05 -6.44
N LYS A 165 4.74 -12.08 -5.74
CA LYS A 165 5.48 -13.33 -5.58
C LYS A 165 5.87 -14.00 -6.90
N LYS A 166 5.04 -13.85 -7.93
CA LYS A 166 5.33 -14.37 -9.29
C LYS A 166 6.33 -13.48 -10.05
N LEU A 167 6.37 -12.18 -9.73
CA LEU A 167 7.21 -11.18 -10.40
C LEU A 167 8.64 -11.10 -9.84
N SER A 168 8.81 -11.34 -8.54
CA SER A 168 10.01 -10.97 -7.77
C SER A 168 11.32 -11.60 -8.24
N ASN A 169 11.27 -12.60 -9.11
CA ASN A 169 12.46 -13.31 -9.58
C ASN A 169 13.12 -12.72 -10.84
N ASN A 170 12.54 -11.70 -11.46
CA ASN A 170 12.92 -11.30 -12.82
C ASN A 170 13.48 -9.87 -12.94
N LEU A 171 13.34 -9.03 -11.90
CA LEU A 171 13.73 -7.62 -11.98
C LEU A 171 14.46 -7.16 -10.70
N PRO A 172 15.41 -6.22 -10.84
CA PRO A 172 15.94 -5.50 -9.70
C PRO A 172 14.81 -4.78 -8.95
N LEU A 173 14.87 -4.81 -7.62
CA LEU A 173 13.80 -4.28 -6.75
C LEU A 173 13.50 -2.80 -7.04
N SER A 174 14.52 -1.97 -7.26
CA SER A 174 14.34 -0.55 -7.56
C SER A 174 13.63 -0.31 -8.89
N VAL A 175 13.95 -1.10 -9.91
CA VAL A 175 13.31 -1.00 -11.25
C VAL A 175 11.85 -1.46 -11.16
N SER A 176 11.59 -2.55 -10.44
CA SER A 176 10.23 -3.03 -10.20
C SER A 176 9.40 -1.99 -9.46
N ASN A 177 9.92 -1.43 -8.36
CA ASN A 177 9.23 -0.40 -7.57
C ASN A 177 9.01 0.90 -8.34
N MET A 178 9.95 1.29 -9.22
CA MET A 178 9.78 2.43 -10.11
C MET A 178 8.54 2.26 -11.00
N TYR A 179 8.43 1.12 -11.69
CA TYR A 179 7.28 0.87 -12.58
C TYR A 179 5.98 0.66 -11.81
N GLN A 180 6.02 0.04 -10.62
CA GLN A 180 4.85 -0.06 -9.76
C GLN A 180 4.35 1.32 -9.32
N ALA A 181 5.26 2.21 -8.90
CA ALA A 181 4.92 3.58 -8.53
C ALA A 181 4.35 4.38 -9.73
N LEU A 182 4.90 4.20 -10.93
CA LEU A 182 4.34 4.76 -12.17
C LEU A 182 2.92 4.25 -12.44
N GLY A 183 2.68 2.95 -12.29
CA GLY A 183 1.35 2.37 -12.43
C GLY A 183 0.34 2.97 -11.45
N GLY A 184 0.74 3.13 -10.19
CA GLY A 184 -0.08 3.82 -9.18
C GLY A 184 -0.33 5.29 -9.52
N THR A 185 0.68 6.01 -9.98
CA THR A 185 0.56 7.42 -10.41
C THR A 185 -0.45 7.57 -11.54
N ILE A 186 -0.30 6.76 -12.60
CA ILE A 186 -1.22 6.78 -13.76
C ILE A 186 -2.65 6.48 -13.31
N PHE A 187 -2.84 5.45 -12.47
CA PHE A 187 -4.15 5.10 -11.94
C PHE A 187 -4.80 6.30 -11.22
N HIS A 188 -4.08 6.96 -10.32
CA HIS A 188 -4.60 8.09 -9.57
C HIS A 188 -4.91 9.30 -10.47
N ILE A 189 -4.07 9.59 -11.46
CA ILE A 189 -4.34 10.65 -12.43
C ILE A 189 -5.64 10.35 -13.20
N ILE A 190 -5.86 9.12 -13.63
CA ILE A 190 -7.10 8.71 -14.30
C ILE A 190 -8.30 8.90 -13.36
N VAL A 191 -8.20 8.46 -12.10
CA VAL A 191 -9.29 8.64 -11.12
C VAL A 191 -9.57 10.12 -10.86
N ILE A 192 -8.56 10.96 -10.74
CA ILE A 192 -8.71 12.41 -10.59
C ILE A 192 -9.47 12.99 -11.78
N PHE A 193 -9.06 12.63 -12.99
CA PHE A 193 -9.66 13.19 -14.21
C PHE A 193 -11.16 12.89 -14.34
N PHE A 194 -11.59 11.69 -13.94
CA PHE A 194 -12.99 11.26 -14.14
C PHE A 194 -13.87 11.42 -12.90
N PHE A 195 -13.33 11.36 -11.68
CA PHE A 195 -14.12 11.13 -10.46
C PHE A 195 -13.79 12.06 -9.29
N ALA A 196 -12.70 12.81 -9.33
CA ALA A 196 -12.26 13.62 -8.21
C ALA A 196 -12.12 15.10 -8.60
N LYS A 197 -12.11 15.97 -7.58
CA LYS A 197 -11.71 17.37 -7.74
C LYS A 197 -10.29 17.49 -7.18
N PRO A 198 -9.29 17.75 -8.03
CA PRO A 198 -7.91 17.83 -7.57
C PRO A 198 -7.75 18.99 -6.57
N TYR A 199 -7.23 18.64 -5.40
CA TYR A 199 -6.96 19.62 -4.36
C TYR A 199 -5.78 19.17 -3.49
N ILE A 200 -4.80 20.03 -3.30
CA ILE A 200 -3.71 19.87 -2.32
C ILE A 200 -3.43 21.24 -1.69
N ASN A 201 -3.56 21.30 -0.37
CA ASN A 201 -3.05 22.41 0.41
C ASN A 201 -1.67 22.03 0.97
N PHE A 202 -0.62 22.68 0.48
CA PHE A 202 0.76 22.45 0.90
C PHE A 202 1.05 23.08 2.28
N SER A 203 0.18 22.85 3.27
CA SER A 203 0.43 23.24 4.65
C SER A 203 1.65 22.51 5.22
N GLN A 204 2.24 23.06 6.27
CA GLN A 204 3.38 22.43 6.95
C GLN A 204 3.03 20.99 7.42
N THR A 205 1.82 20.80 7.95
CA THR A 205 1.33 19.48 8.39
C THR A 205 1.28 18.48 7.24
N PHE A 206 0.72 18.89 6.07
CA PHE A 206 0.71 18.06 4.87
C PHE A 206 2.12 17.70 4.43
N MET A 207 3.01 18.68 4.34
CA MET A 207 4.39 18.47 3.87
C MET A 207 5.18 17.51 4.76
N ILE A 208 5.05 17.63 6.09
CA ILE A 208 5.70 16.72 7.05
C ILE A 208 5.15 15.30 6.88
N ALA A 209 3.82 15.13 6.87
CA ALA A 209 3.19 13.83 6.74
C ALA A 209 3.48 13.18 5.38
N MET A 210 3.47 13.95 4.29
CA MET A 210 3.77 13.47 2.95
C MET A 210 5.25 13.10 2.79
N SER A 211 6.16 13.91 3.32
CA SER A 211 7.60 13.60 3.34
C SER A 211 7.87 12.30 4.11
N HIS A 212 7.22 12.10 5.27
CA HIS A 212 7.30 10.83 6.00
C HIS A 212 6.85 9.66 5.12
N GLN A 213 5.71 9.79 4.44
CA GLN A 213 5.20 8.71 3.58
C GLN A 213 6.07 8.43 2.35
N ILE A 214 6.69 9.45 1.76
CA ILE A 214 7.59 9.27 0.63
C ILE A 214 8.91 8.64 1.09
N PHE A 215 9.61 9.25 2.05
CA PHE A 215 10.97 8.87 2.39
C PHE A 215 11.03 7.65 3.32
N LEU A 216 10.22 7.62 4.38
CA LEU A 216 10.30 6.56 5.37
C LEU A 216 9.45 5.35 4.98
N VAL A 217 8.20 5.57 4.55
CA VAL A 217 7.32 4.46 4.20
C VAL A 217 7.66 3.91 2.83
N SER A 218 7.68 4.75 1.77
CA SER A 218 7.87 4.23 0.42
C SER A 218 9.31 3.82 0.14
N PHE A 219 10.31 4.65 0.41
CA PHE A 219 11.70 4.24 0.18
C PHE A 219 12.20 3.31 1.28
N GLY A 220 11.90 3.59 2.55
CA GLY A 220 12.37 2.78 3.67
C GLY A 220 11.75 1.39 3.68
N ALA A 221 10.42 1.27 3.74
CA ALA A 221 9.76 -0.03 3.85
C ALA A 221 9.89 -0.87 2.56
N PHE A 222 9.78 -0.26 1.36
CA PHE A 222 9.88 -1.00 0.09
C PHE A 222 11.30 -1.45 -0.27
N THR A 223 12.33 -0.91 0.37
CA THR A 223 13.71 -1.39 0.20
C THR A 223 14.09 -2.50 1.19
N ILE A 224 13.30 -2.69 2.24
CA ILE A 224 13.53 -3.71 3.28
C ILE A 224 12.80 -5.04 2.94
N LEU A 225 11.74 -4.97 2.15
CA LEU A 225 11.01 -6.12 1.64
C LEU A 225 11.82 -6.89 0.60
#